data_dac3a1ba173a84e82bf082985b68ce6d
#
_entry.id   dac3a1ba173a84e82bf082985b68ce6d
#
_cell.length_a   1.000
_cell.length_b   1.000
_cell.length_c   1.000
_cell.angle_alpha   90.00
_cell.angle_beta   90.00
_cell.angle_gamma   90.00
#
_symmetry.space_group_name_H-M   'P 1'
#
loop_
_entity.id
_entity.type
_entity.pdbx_description
1 polymer ?
#
loop_
_entity_poly.entity_id
_entity_poly.type
_entity_poly.pdbx_seq_one_letter_code
_entity_poly.pdbx_strand_id
1 'polypeptide(L)'
;EFVVFEMGYRLCGAAEYIIINEENGINNAEMYINYALTGEFSGYDVEKKDNPFFKHHYCILLSLLRSGKIAEIQGLEEIRNMKEVINIIQFYNEGDVVQGSTTGTLNQTFARMYVKGDTKEELLNAIDKIEDLLVIKDENGQNMLLNGVDCSQYR
;
A
#
# COMPACT_ATOMS: atom_id res chain seq x y z
N GLU A 1 -7.94 -23.89 13.41
CA GLU A 1 -6.63 -24.52 13.19
C GLU A 1 -5.97 -23.82 12.00
N PHE A 2 -4.71 -23.37 12.15
CA PHE A 2 -3.95 -22.76 11.07
C PHE A 2 -2.99 -23.80 10.51
N VAL A 3 -2.94 -23.93 9.18
CA VAL A 3 -2.04 -24.85 8.48
C VAL A 3 -1.09 -24.04 7.60
N VAL A 4 0.22 -24.18 7.87
CA VAL A 4 1.26 -23.61 7.01
C VAL A 4 1.50 -24.58 5.85
N PHE A 5 1.23 -24.14 4.62
CA PHE A 5 1.41 -24.95 3.41
C PHE A 5 2.61 -24.52 2.57
N GLU A 6 3.09 -23.28 2.73
CA GLU A 6 4.26 -22.74 2.04
C GLU A 6 4.96 -21.69 2.89
N MET A 7 6.29 -21.65 2.84
CA MET A 7 7.10 -20.63 3.51
C MET A 7 8.22 -20.17 2.58
N GLY A 8 8.26 -18.87 2.30
CA GLY A 8 9.29 -18.25 1.47
C GLY A 8 10.41 -17.61 2.30
N TYR A 9 11.63 -17.63 1.78
CA TYR A 9 12.83 -17.03 2.41
C TYR A 9 13.12 -15.60 1.86
N ARG A 10 12.11 -14.86 1.46
CA ARG A 10 12.26 -13.48 0.98
C ARG A 10 11.20 -12.56 1.57
N LEU A 11 11.50 -11.26 1.60
CA LEU A 11 10.47 -10.27 1.90
C LEU A 11 9.37 -10.32 0.85
N CYS A 12 8.14 -10.14 1.29
CA CYS A 12 7.01 -10.00 0.41
C CYS A 12 7.10 -8.69 -0.41
N GLY A 13 6.73 -8.76 -1.68
CA GLY A 13 6.81 -7.62 -2.61
C GLY A 13 5.79 -6.52 -2.36
N ALA A 14 4.86 -6.70 -1.42
CA ALA A 14 3.88 -5.67 -1.06
C ALA A 14 4.38 -4.69 0.01
N ALA A 15 5.63 -4.83 0.47
CA ALA A 15 6.28 -3.98 1.47
C ALA A 15 5.51 -3.90 2.80
N GLU A 16 5.02 -5.04 3.27
CA GLU A 16 4.29 -5.18 4.55
C GLU A 16 5.10 -4.72 5.76
N TYR A 17 6.42 -4.65 5.63
CA TYR A 17 7.31 -4.11 6.66
C TYR A 17 6.94 -2.68 7.08
N ILE A 18 6.26 -1.92 6.21
CA ILE A 18 5.75 -0.58 6.53
C ILE A 18 4.71 -0.67 7.65
N ILE A 19 3.75 -1.61 7.52
CA ILE A 19 2.71 -1.85 8.53
C ILE A 19 3.34 -2.44 9.82
N ILE A 20 4.22 -3.41 9.68
CA ILE A 20 4.89 -4.05 10.82
C ILE A 20 5.71 -3.02 11.62
N ASN A 21 6.40 -2.11 10.91
CA ASN A 21 7.15 -1.04 11.56
C ASN A 21 6.23 -0.04 12.26
N GLU A 22 5.10 0.31 11.66
CA GLU A 22 4.12 1.22 12.27
C GLU A 22 3.51 0.62 13.55
N GLU A 23 3.17 -0.67 13.53
CA GLU A 23 2.52 -1.33 14.66
C GLU A 23 3.50 -1.76 15.76
N ASN A 24 4.61 -2.40 15.38
CA ASN A 24 5.54 -3.05 16.31
C ASN A 24 6.88 -2.31 16.45
N GLY A 25 7.16 -1.31 15.63
CA GLY A 25 8.45 -0.64 15.58
C GLY A 25 9.58 -1.57 15.11
N ILE A 26 9.29 -2.53 14.23
CA ILE A 26 10.24 -3.47 13.63
C ILE A 26 10.25 -3.26 12.12
N ASN A 27 11.39 -2.86 11.57
CA ASN A 27 11.57 -2.75 10.12
C ASN A 27 12.32 -3.97 9.59
N ASN A 28 11.58 -4.94 9.05
CA ASN A 28 12.17 -6.16 8.52
C ASN A 28 13.14 -5.91 7.36
N ALA A 29 12.89 -4.89 6.52
CA ALA A 29 13.79 -4.55 5.43
C ALA A 29 15.13 -4.03 5.95
N GLU A 30 15.13 -3.19 6.96
CA GLU A 30 16.33 -2.71 7.64
C GLU A 30 17.09 -3.87 8.30
N MET A 31 16.38 -4.79 8.95
CA MET A 31 17.00 -5.99 9.55
C MET A 31 17.74 -6.82 8.50
N TYR A 32 17.15 -7.04 7.32
CA TYR A 32 17.81 -7.78 6.24
C TYR A 32 19.03 -7.05 5.70
N ILE A 33 18.96 -5.73 5.54
CA ILE A 33 20.11 -4.91 5.10
C ILE A 33 21.24 -5.01 6.13
N ASN A 34 20.94 -4.85 7.40
CA ASN A 34 21.92 -4.94 8.48
C ASN A 34 22.57 -6.32 8.51
N TYR A 35 21.78 -7.38 8.41
CA TYR A 35 22.31 -8.73 8.35
C TYR A 35 23.24 -8.96 7.15
N ALA A 36 22.86 -8.47 5.98
CA ALA A 36 23.69 -8.58 4.78
C ALA A 36 25.03 -7.84 4.89
N LEU A 37 25.07 -6.74 5.64
CA LEU A 37 26.27 -5.93 5.83
C LEU A 37 27.16 -6.39 6.98
N THR A 38 26.59 -6.94 8.05
CA THR A 38 27.29 -7.21 9.32
C THR A 38 27.26 -8.65 9.76
N GLY A 39 26.37 -9.47 9.21
CA GLY A 39 26.09 -10.84 9.67
C GLY A 39 25.20 -10.89 10.92
N GLU A 40 24.67 -9.75 11.39
CA GLU A 40 23.85 -9.68 12.60
C GLU A 40 22.56 -8.92 12.36
N PHE A 41 21.45 -9.38 12.97
CA PHE A 41 20.21 -8.65 13.03
C PHE A 41 20.28 -7.59 14.15
N SER A 42 20.97 -6.49 13.90
CA SER A 42 21.18 -5.45 14.91
C SER A 42 19.93 -4.61 15.17
N GLY A 43 19.76 -4.19 16.43
CA GLY A 43 18.88 -3.10 16.85
C GLY A 43 17.47 -3.50 17.31
N TYR A 44 17.03 -4.74 17.08
CA TYR A 44 15.67 -5.15 17.44
C TYR A 44 15.66 -6.38 18.38
N ASP A 45 15.02 -6.23 19.54
CA ASP A 45 14.59 -7.36 20.37
C ASP A 45 13.22 -7.83 19.85
N VAL A 46 13.25 -8.70 18.85
CA VAL A 46 12.05 -9.17 18.15
C VAL A 46 11.10 -9.87 19.12
N GLU A 47 11.61 -10.70 20.04
CA GLU A 47 10.78 -11.44 21.00
C GLU A 47 9.94 -10.51 21.90
N LYS A 48 10.46 -9.34 22.22
CA LYS A 48 9.75 -8.36 23.06
C LYS A 48 8.84 -7.43 22.27
N LYS A 49 9.21 -7.13 21.03
CA LYS A 49 8.49 -6.13 20.22
C LYS A 49 7.42 -6.72 19.34
N ASP A 50 7.64 -7.94 18.81
CA ASP A 50 6.71 -8.55 17.88
C ASP A 50 5.40 -8.93 18.56
N ASN A 51 4.31 -8.29 18.11
CA ASN A 51 2.97 -8.57 18.56
C ASN A 51 2.11 -9.02 17.39
N PRO A 52 1.74 -10.32 17.31
CA PRO A 52 0.90 -10.82 16.24
C PRO A 52 -0.55 -10.31 16.32
N PHE A 53 -0.95 -9.72 17.45
CA PHE A 53 -2.28 -9.16 17.66
C PHE A 53 -2.22 -7.63 17.47
N PHE A 54 -2.38 -7.21 16.23
CA PHE A 54 -2.40 -5.79 15.89
C PHE A 54 -3.50 -5.05 16.63
N LYS A 55 -3.19 -3.86 17.13
CA LYS A 55 -4.14 -2.98 17.83
C LYS A 55 -4.99 -2.18 16.87
N HIS A 56 -4.46 -1.93 15.67
CA HIS A 56 -5.09 -1.12 14.65
C HIS A 56 -5.53 -1.98 13.46
N HIS A 57 -6.39 -1.43 12.62
CA HIS A 57 -6.81 -2.02 11.36
C HIS A 57 -5.99 -1.44 10.22
N TYR A 58 -5.54 -2.29 9.30
CA TYR A 58 -4.69 -1.88 8.18
C TYR A 58 -5.22 -2.35 6.84
N CYS A 59 -4.93 -1.56 5.81
CA CYS A 59 -5.17 -1.92 4.41
C CYS A 59 -3.97 -1.48 3.57
N ILE A 60 -3.58 -2.33 2.61
CA ILE A 60 -2.71 -1.95 1.49
C ILE A 60 -3.64 -1.74 0.29
N LEU A 61 -4.03 -0.50 0.07
CA LEU A 61 -4.91 -0.11 -1.03
C LEU A 61 -4.10 0.01 -2.32
N LEU A 62 -4.53 -0.70 -3.37
CA LEU A 62 -3.93 -0.65 -4.70
C LEU A 62 -4.84 0.16 -5.62
N SER A 63 -4.34 1.28 -6.13
CA SER A 63 -5.01 2.05 -7.18
C SER A 63 -4.51 1.57 -8.53
N LEU A 64 -5.38 0.95 -9.33
CA LEU A 64 -5.03 0.37 -10.62
C LEU A 64 -5.51 1.26 -11.77
N LEU A 65 -4.72 1.31 -12.86
CA LEU A 65 -5.00 2.11 -14.04
C LEU A 65 -5.35 1.25 -15.25
N ARG A 66 -6.27 1.73 -16.08
CA ARG A 66 -6.36 1.29 -17.48
C ARG A 66 -5.18 1.85 -18.29
N SER A 67 -4.90 1.22 -19.43
CA SER A 67 -3.86 1.68 -20.35
C SER A 67 -4.16 3.08 -20.88
N GLY A 68 -3.11 3.87 -21.13
CA GLY A 68 -3.20 5.23 -21.63
C GLY A 68 -2.06 6.10 -21.10
N LYS A 69 -1.97 7.34 -21.58
CA LYS A 69 -1.01 8.32 -21.06
C LYS A 69 -1.67 9.16 -19.99
N ILE A 70 -1.01 9.28 -18.86
CA ILE A 70 -1.47 10.07 -17.71
C ILE A 70 -1.26 11.56 -18.05
N ALA A 71 -2.35 12.33 -18.08
CA ALA A 71 -2.30 13.76 -18.32
C ALA A 71 -2.43 14.58 -17.02
N GLU A 72 -3.16 14.05 -16.03
CA GLU A 72 -3.45 14.78 -14.79
C GLU A 72 -3.62 13.83 -13.62
N ILE A 73 -3.05 14.19 -12.46
CA ILE A 73 -3.21 13.50 -11.18
C ILE A 73 -3.73 14.52 -10.16
N GLN A 74 -4.91 14.29 -9.60
CA GLN A 74 -5.54 15.14 -8.57
C GLN A 74 -5.71 14.39 -7.26
N GLY A 75 -5.74 15.11 -6.14
CA GLY A 75 -6.05 14.60 -4.80
C GLY A 75 -4.89 13.92 -4.08
N LEU A 76 -3.77 13.64 -4.77
CA LEU A 76 -2.67 12.86 -4.18
C LEU A 76 -2.02 13.57 -2.98
N GLU A 77 -1.87 14.89 -3.02
CA GLU A 77 -1.28 15.67 -1.91
C GLU A 77 -2.22 15.73 -0.71
N GLU A 78 -3.53 15.84 -0.93
CA GLU A 78 -4.53 15.76 0.13
C GLU A 78 -4.50 14.38 0.80
N ILE A 79 -4.39 13.31 0.00
CA ILE A 79 -4.28 11.95 0.50
C ILE A 79 -3.00 11.76 1.33
N ARG A 80 -1.85 12.30 0.87
CA ARG A 80 -0.58 12.25 1.62
C ARG A 80 -0.67 12.90 3.00
N ASN A 81 -1.53 13.92 3.14
CA ASN A 81 -1.73 14.66 4.38
C ASN A 81 -2.82 14.07 5.29
N MET A 82 -3.48 12.98 4.89
CA MET A 82 -4.43 12.28 5.76
C MET A 82 -3.70 11.57 6.89
N LYS A 83 -4.20 11.68 8.12
CA LYS A 83 -3.60 11.03 9.31
C LYS A 83 -3.66 9.51 9.26
N GLU A 84 -4.62 8.97 8.51
CA GLU A 84 -4.82 7.54 8.31
C GLU A 84 -3.84 6.95 7.29
N VAL A 85 -3.19 7.78 6.47
CA VAL A 85 -2.24 7.34 5.44
C VAL A 85 -0.83 7.30 6.01
N ILE A 86 -0.29 6.10 6.18
CA ILE A 86 1.06 5.87 6.73
C ILE A 86 2.13 6.14 5.67
N ASN A 87 1.88 5.66 4.45
CA ASN A 87 2.84 5.75 3.35
C ASN A 87 2.14 5.60 2.00
N ILE A 88 2.74 6.17 0.95
CA ILE A 88 2.33 5.98 -0.45
C ILE A 88 3.57 5.65 -1.28
N ILE A 89 3.54 4.49 -1.93
CA ILE A 89 4.52 4.12 -2.96
C ILE A 89 3.87 4.35 -4.31
N GLN A 90 4.26 5.42 -4.99
CA GLN A 90 3.76 5.82 -6.31
C GLN A 90 4.65 5.22 -7.40
N PHE A 91 4.06 4.64 -8.46
CA PHE A 91 4.77 3.99 -9.57
C PHE A 91 4.70 4.77 -10.89
N TYR A 92 3.70 5.64 -11.06
CA TYR A 92 3.50 6.44 -12.25
C TYR A 92 3.34 7.92 -11.93
N ASN A 93 3.80 8.77 -12.84
CA ASN A 93 3.70 10.22 -12.75
C ASN A 93 2.91 10.79 -13.93
N GLU A 94 2.57 12.06 -13.89
CA GLU A 94 2.05 12.76 -15.07
C GLU A 94 3.04 12.66 -16.24
N GLY A 95 2.52 12.39 -17.42
CA GLY A 95 3.28 12.14 -18.63
C GLY A 95 3.66 10.69 -18.88
N ASP A 96 3.59 9.82 -17.88
CA ASP A 96 3.88 8.38 -18.04
C ASP A 96 2.79 7.67 -18.84
N VAL A 97 3.18 6.56 -19.48
CA VAL A 97 2.29 5.73 -20.30
C VAL A 97 2.12 4.36 -19.67
N VAL A 98 0.88 4.03 -19.32
CA VAL A 98 0.49 2.68 -18.91
C VAL A 98 0.28 1.84 -20.16
N GLN A 99 1.14 0.86 -20.39
CA GLN A 99 1.13 0.04 -21.60
C GLN A 99 -0.07 -0.92 -21.62
N GLY A 100 -0.70 -1.10 -22.78
CA GLY A 100 -1.80 -2.06 -22.94
C GLY A 100 -1.39 -3.52 -22.65
N SER A 101 -0.11 -3.85 -22.86
CA SER A 101 0.46 -5.17 -22.52
C SER A 101 0.51 -5.47 -21.02
N THR A 102 0.36 -4.47 -20.16
CA THR A 102 0.35 -4.65 -18.69
C THR A 102 -1.05 -4.95 -18.14
N THR A 103 -2.08 -4.95 -19.00
CA THR A 103 -3.46 -5.20 -18.57
C THR A 103 -3.61 -6.55 -17.85
N GLY A 104 -4.23 -6.53 -16.67
CA GLY A 104 -4.40 -7.70 -15.80
C GLY A 104 -3.19 -8.06 -14.94
N THR A 105 -2.16 -7.22 -14.91
CA THR A 105 -0.97 -7.42 -14.08
C THR A 105 -0.80 -6.32 -13.04
N LEU A 106 0.05 -6.54 -12.03
CA LEU A 106 0.40 -5.51 -11.05
C LEU A 106 1.17 -4.31 -11.64
N ASN A 107 1.64 -4.40 -12.88
CA ASN A 107 2.24 -3.26 -13.57
C ASN A 107 1.22 -2.17 -13.94
N GLN A 108 -0.08 -2.38 -13.73
CA GLN A 108 -1.11 -1.35 -13.80
C GLN A 108 -1.24 -0.55 -12.49
N THR A 109 -0.51 -0.89 -11.43
CA THR A 109 -0.62 -0.20 -10.15
C THR A 109 -0.07 1.21 -10.26
N PHE A 110 -0.93 2.22 -10.08
CA PHE A 110 -0.54 3.61 -9.93
C PHE A 110 0.21 3.84 -8.63
N ALA A 111 -0.40 3.40 -7.54
CA ALA A 111 0.16 3.54 -6.20
C ALA A 111 -0.29 2.41 -5.28
N ARG A 112 0.55 2.13 -4.27
CA ARG A 112 0.19 1.40 -3.06
C ARG A 112 0.09 2.39 -1.92
N MET A 113 -1.05 2.43 -1.27
CA MET A 113 -1.33 3.31 -0.14
C MET A 113 -1.50 2.45 1.11
N TYR A 114 -0.72 2.72 2.14
CA TYR A 114 -0.76 2.01 3.41
C TYR A 114 -1.63 2.82 4.34
N VAL A 115 -2.80 2.29 4.67
CA VAL A 115 -3.86 2.99 5.40
C VAL A 115 -4.09 2.30 6.74
N LYS A 116 -4.27 3.11 7.80
CA LYS A 116 -4.52 2.67 9.17
C LYS A 116 -5.81 3.31 9.70
N GLY A 117 -6.55 2.57 10.52
CA GLY A 117 -7.66 3.08 11.32
C GLY A 117 -7.61 2.48 12.72
N ASP A 118 -7.99 3.25 13.74
CA ASP A 118 -8.10 2.76 15.12
C ASP A 118 -9.29 1.80 15.24
N THR A 119 -10.28 1.94 14.36
CA THR A 119 -11.40 1.03 14.21
C THR A 119 -11.55 0.60 12.76
N LYS A 120 -12.26 -0.52 12.53
CA LYS A 120 -12.62 -0.97 11.19
C LYS A 120 -13.39 0.11 10.40
N GLU A 121 -14.33 0.79 11.08
CA GLU A 121 -15.12 1.84 10.44
C GLU A 121 -14.27 3.04 10.02
N GLU A 122 -13.34 3.47 10.87
CA GLU A 122 -12.39 4.55 10.55
C GLU A 122 -11.53 4.20 9.34
N LEU A 123 -11.02 2.96 9.27
CA LEU A 123 -10.27 2.46 8.11
C LEU A 123 -11.11 2.51 6.83
N LEU A 124 -12.35 1.99 6.87
CA LEU A 124 -13.23 1.98 5.70
C LEU A 124 -13.60 3.40 5.23
N ASN A 125 -13.86 4.32 6.17
CA ASN A 125 -14.13 5.72 5.84
C ASN A 125 -12.90 6.42 5.23
N ALA A 126 -11.69 6.06 5.68
CA ALA A 126 -10.46 6.58 5.08
C ALA A 126 -10.27 6.06 3.64
N ILE A 127 -10.58 4.78 3.38
CA ILE A 127 -10.52 4.20 2.03
C ILE A 127 -11.52 4.89 1.10
N ASP A 128 -12.79 5.03 1.52
CA ASP A 128 -13.82 5.73 0.72
C ASP A 128 -13.35 7.16 0.37
N LYS A 129 -12.81 7.89 1.35
CA LYS A 129 -12.30 9.24 1.15
C LYS A 129 -11.11 9.29 0.18
N ILE A 130 -10.20 8.32 0.23
CA ILE A 130 -9.07 8.22 -0.71
C ILE A 130 -9.60 8.02 -2.14
N GLU A 131 -10.59 7.14 -2.31
CA GLU A 131 -11.17 6.85 -3.62
C GLU A 131 -11.94 8.04 -4.20
N ASP A 132 -12.60 8.82 -3.34
CA ASP A 132 -13.29 10.06 -3.75
C ASP A 132 -12.32 11.18 -4.14
N LEU A 133 -11.16 11.26 -3.48
CA LEU A 133 -10.15 12.30 -3.72
C LEU A 133 -9.27 12.02 -4.93
N LEU A 134 -8.91 10.74 -5.16
CA LEU A 134 -7.96 10.39 -6.21
C LEU A 134 -8.62 10.42 -7.58
N VAL A 135 -8.17 11.32 -8.44
CA VAL A 135 -8.62 11.40 -9.83
C VAL A 135 -7.40 11.38 -10.75
N ILE A 136 -7.38 10.46 -11.70
CA ILE A 136 -6.30 10.32 -12.69
C ILE A 136 -6.93 10.36 -14.08
N LYS A 137 -6.55 11.33 -14.92
CA LYS A 137 -7.13 11.53 -16.25
C LYS A 137 -6.10 11.28 -17.34
N ASP A 138 -6.58 10.73 -18.46
CA ASP A 138 -5.82 10.66 -19.69
C ASP A 138 -5.89 11.99 -20.49
N GLU A 139 -5.19 12.03 -21.65
CA GLU A 139 -5.15 13.20 -22.54
C GLU A 139 -6.54 13.60 -23.11
N ASN A 140 -7.54 12.73 -23.01
CA ASN A 140 -8.93 13.01 -23.42
C ASN A 140 -9.81 13.42 -22.25
N GLY A 141 -9.24 13.58 -21.04
CA GLY A 141 -9.95 13.93 -19.82
C GLY A 141 -10.74 12.76 -19.21
N GLN A 142 -10.55 11.52 -19.69
CA GLN A 142 -11.25 10.35 -19.16
C GLN A 142 -10.54 9.79 -17.94
N ASN A 143 -11.31 9.38 -16.93
CA ASN A 143 -10.75 8.76 -15.74
C ASN A 143 -10.04 7.44 -16.08
N MET A 144 -8.81 7.30 -15.63
CA MET A 144 -7.97 6.12 -15.83
C MET A 144 -8.06 5.10 -14.70
N LEU A 145 -8.61 5.46 -13.53
CA LEU A 145 -8.75 4.52 -12.43
C LEU A 145 -9.73 3.40 -12.80
N LEU A 146 -9.32 2.17 -12.49
CA LEU A 146 -10.23 1.03 -12.47
C LEU A 146 -11.11 1.11 -11.23
N ASN A 147 -12.19 0.30 -11.20
CA ASN A 147 -13.12 0.28 -10.07
C ASN A 147 -12.37 0.07 -8.75
N GLY A 148 -12.69 0.89 -7.78
CA GLY A 148 -12.15 0.85 -6.45
C GLY A 148 -12.73 -0.27 -5.56
N VAL A 149 -12.43 -0.19 -4.28
CA VAL A 149 -12.93 -1.14 -3.26
C VAL A 149 -14.34 -0.74 -2.86
N ASP A 150 -15.30 -1.66 -3.00
CA ASP A 150 -16.65 -1.46 -2.44
C ASP A 150 -16.62 -1.73 -0.94
N CYS A 151 -16.40 -0.67 -0.15
CA CYS A 151 -16.36 -0.75 1.31
C CYS A 151 -17.69 -1.17 1.94
N SER A 152 -18.82 -1.09 1.23
CA SER A 152 -20.13 -1.50 1.76
C SER A 152 -20.20 -3.00 2.09
N GLN A 153 -19.41 -3.81 1.40
CA GLN A 153 -19.30 -5.26 1.64
C GLN A 153 -18.61 -5.62 2.97
N TYR A 154 -17.92 -4.65 3.57
CA TYR A 154 -17.13 -4.84 4.79
C TYR A 154 -17.73 -4.13 6.02
N ARG A 155 -18.84 -3.39 5.85
CA ARG A 155 -19.54 -2.65 6.93
C ARG A 155 -20.47 -3.51 7.79
#